data_7d1683ae6cca5e86879d95ee996096b7
#
_entry.id   7d1683ae6cca5e86879d95ee996096b7
#
_cell.length_a   1.000
_cell.length_b   1.000
_cell.length_c   1.000
_cell.angle_alpha   90.00
_cell.angle_beta   90.00
_cell.angle_gamma   90.00
#
_symmetry.space_group_name_H-M   'P 1'
#
loop_
_entity.id
_entity.type
_entity.pdbx_description
1 polymer ?
#
loop_
_entity_poly.entity_id
_entity_poly.type
_entity_poly.pdbx_seq_one_letter_code
_entity_poly.pdbx_strand_id
1 'polypeptide(L)' 'MKTNELRELGADELEAKIREARKELADLKLKHKSGGDVEKPGRMRLMRRDIARMLTIQAEKAAKEAK' A
#
# COMPACT_ATOMS: atom_id res chain seq x y z
N MET A 1 7.32 -2.65 -4.83
CA MET A 1 6.51 -3.14 -5.95
C MET A 1 6.69 -2.27 -7.17
N LYS A 2 6.80 -2.90 -8.31
CA LYS A 2 6.92 -2.15 -9.57
C LYS A 2 5.53 -1.75 -10.07
N THR A 3 5.45 -0.59 -10.67
CA THR A 3 4.18 -0.06 -11.20
C THR A 3 3.54 -0.99 -12.23
N ASN A 4 4.37 -1.63 -13.05
CA ASN A 4 3.88 -2.55 -14.06
C ASN A 4 3.15 -3.75 -13.45
N GLU A 5 3.70 -4.29 -12.37
CA GLU A 5 3.07 -5.40 -11.66
C GLU A 5 1.73 -5.00 -11.09
N LEU A 6 1.65 -3.80 -10.53
CA LEU A 6 0.41 -3.29 -9.97
C LEU A 6 -0.65 -3.07 -11.03
N ARG A 7 -0.25 -2.63 -12.21
CA ARG A 7 -1.19 -2.42 -13.32
C ARG A 7 -1.76 -3.70 -13.87
N GLU A 8 -1.02 -4.80 -13.74
CA GLU A 8 -1.49 -6.10 -14.17
C GLU A 8 -2.54 -6.71 -13.25
N LEU A 9 -2.60 -6.25 -12.03
CA LEU A 9 -3.56 -6.74 -11.06
C LEU A 9 -4.97 -6.25 -11.36
N GLY A 10 -5.94 -7.12 -11.11
CA GLY A 10 -7.34 -6.73 -11.20
C GLY A 10 -7.71 -5.76 -10.09
N ALA A 11 -8.81 -5.04 -10.28
CA ALA A 11 -9.28 -4.06 -9.29
C ALA A 11 -9.48 -4.68 -7.90
N ASP A 12 -10.04 -5.89 -7.86
CA ASP A 12 -10.30 -6.59 -6.61
C ASP A 12 -9.00 -6.98 -5.92
N GLU A 13 -8.04 -7.48 -6.67
CA GLU A 13 -6.74 -7.87 -6.14
C GLU A 13 -5.98 -6.66 -5.62
N LEU A 14 -6.05 -5.56 -6.34
CA LEU A 14 -5.40 -4.33 -5.94
C LEU A 14 -5.99 -3.80 -4.64
N GLU A 15 -7.31 -3.83 -4.52
CA GLU A 15 -7.99 -3.42 -3.30
C GLU A 15 -7.57 -4.27 -2.10
N ALA A 16 -7.49 -5.58 -2.30
CA ALA A 16 -7.05 -6.49 -1.24
C ALA A 16 -5.63 -6.19 -0.78
N LYS A 17 -4.74 -5.92 -1.73
CA LYS A 17 -3.36 -5.56 -1.41
C LYS A 17 -3.27 -4.24 -0.65
N ILE A 18 -4.09 -3.28 -1.01
CA ILE A 18 -4.13 -2.00 -0.31
C ILE A 18 -4.58 -2.21 1.14
N ARG A 19 -5.58 -3.02 1.35
CA ARG A 19 -6.06 -3.32 2.70
C ARG A 19 -4.99 -3.99 3.54
N GLU A 20 -4.32 -4.98 2.98
CA GLU A 20 -3.23 -5.68 3.68
C GLU A 20 -2.10 -4.73 4.03
N ALA A 21 -1.70 -3.90 3.08
CA ALA A 21 -0.62 -2.95 3.30
C ALA A 21 -0.97 -1.93 4.38
N ARG A 22 -2.20 -1.44 4.38
CA ARG A 22 -2.67 -0.50 5.41
C ARG A 22 -2.69 -1.15 6.78
N LYS A 23 -3.11 -2.40 6.85
CA LYS A 23 -3.14 -3.14 8.09
C LYS A 23 -1.74 -3.34 8.66
N GLU A 24 -0.80 -3.74 7.82
CA GLU A 24 0.60 -3.88 8.22
C GLU A 24 1.18 -2.56 8.71
N LEU A 25 0.88 -1.48 8.02
CA LEU A 25 1.35 -0.16 8.41
C LEU A 25 0.78 0.26 9.77
N ALA A 26 -0.50 0.00 10.00
CA ALA A 26 -1.14 0.28 11.27
C ALA A 26 -0.49 -0.52 12.41
N ASP A 27 -0.20 -1.80 12.17
CA ASP A 27 0.46 -2.65 13.15
C ASP A 27 1.86 -2.12 13.48
N LEU A 28 2.60 -1.70 12.48
CA LEU A 28 3.92 -1.12 12.69
C LEU A 28 3.87 0.18 13.48
N LYS A 29 2.89 1.01 13.20
CA LYS A 29 2.69 2.25 13.94
C LYS A 29 2.38 1.98 15.41
N LEU A 30 1.55 0.98 15.67
CA LEU A 30 1.21 0.57 17.01
C LEU A 30 2.43 0.09 17.78
N LYS A 31 3.25 -0.74 17.16
CA LYS A 31 4.49 -1.23 17.75
C LYS A 31 5.43 -0.08 18.07
N HIS A 32 5.53 0.89 17.18
CA HIS A 32 6.36 2.05 17.39
C HIS A 32 5.87 2.89 18.58
N LYS A 33 4.57 3.08 18.68
CA LYS A 33 3.97 3.83 19.77
C LYS A 33 4.16 3.17 21.14
N SER A 34 4.10 1.86 21.18
CA SER A 34 4.26 1.13 22.43
C SER A 34 5.72 0.92 22.85
N GLY A 35 6.64 1.56 22.16
CA GLY A 35 8.06 1.49 22.47
C GLY A 35 8.75 0.25 21.96
N GLY A 36 8.09 -0.52 21.09
CA GLY A 36 8.70 -1.67 20.47
C GLY A 36 9.74 -1.25 19.42
N ASP A 37 10.74 -2.10 19.25
CA ASP A 37 11.79 -1.84 18.27
C ASP A 37 11.25 -1.90 16.86
N VAL A 38 11.20 -0.76 16.21
CA VAL A 38 11.01 -0.71 14.76
C VAL A 38 12.39 -0.84 14.16
N GLU A 39 12.72 -2.02 13.70
CA GLU A 39 14.04 -2.36 13.23
C GLU A 39 14.56 -1.43 12.12
N LYS A 40 13.67 -0.94 11.27
CA LYS A 40 14.07 -0.05 10.17
C LYS A 40 13.04 1.03 9.94
N PRO A 41 13.33 2.27 10.33
CA PRO A 41 12.39 3.38 10.07
C PRO A 41 12.11 3.59 8.58
N GLY A 42 13.04 3.22 7.70
CA GLY A 42 12.84 3.30 6.27
C GLY A 42 11.75 2.37 5.76
N ARG A 43 11.46 1.29 6.48
CA ARG A 43 10.43 0.33 6.08
C ARG A 43 9.04 0.97 6.05
N MET A 44 8.73 1.82 7.02
CA MET A 44 7.45 2.52 7.04
C MET A 44 7.31 3.47 5.85
N ARG A 45 8.39 4.13 5.47
CA ARG A 45 8.40 5.00 4.31
C ARG A 45 8.14 4.22 3.03
N LEU A 46 8.79 3.07 2.89
CA LEU A 46 8.59 2.21 1.73
C LEU A 46 7.15 1.71 1.64
N MET A 47 6.58 1.32 2.77
CA MET A 47 5.19 0.88 2.82
C MET A 47 4.22 1.99 2.42
N ARG A 48 4.47 3.19 2.90
CA ARG A 48 3.65 4.35 2.52
C ARG A 48 3.73 4.63 1.03
N ARG A 49 4.92 4.53 0.46
CA ARG A 49 5.12 4.73 -0.97
C ARG A 49 4.40 3.67 -1.77
N ASP A 50 4.47 2.42 -1.34
CA ASP A 50 3.77 1.33 -2.01
C ASP A 50 2.27 1.53 -1.98
N ILE A 51 1.73 1.94 -0.83
CA ILE A 51 0.31 2.23 -0.69
C ILE A 51 -0.09 3.38 -1.62
N ALA A 52 0.71 4.43 -1.66
CA ALA A 52 0.44 5.59 -2.52
C ALA A 52 0.43 5.17 -3.99
N ARG A 53 1.36 4.33 -4.41
CA ARG A 53 1.39 3.82 -5.78
C ARG A 53 0.16 2.99 -6.09
N MET A 54 -0.23 2.10 -5.18
CA MET A 54 -1.42 1.29 -5.36
C MET A 54 -2.67 2.14 -5.46
N LEU A 55 -2.79 3.17 -4.63
CA LEU A 55 -3.93 4.09 -4.69
C LEU A 55 -3.96 4.88 -6.00
N THR A 56 -2.80 5.30 -6.47
CA THR A 56 -2.69 6.02 -7.74
C THR A 56 -3.17 5.13 -8.90
N ILE A 57 -2.72 3.88 -8.92
CA ILE A 57 -3.10 2.95 -9.97
C ILE A 57 -4.58 2.61 -9.88
N GLN A 58 -5.10 2.46 -8.68
CA GLN A 58 -6.52 2.22 -8.47
C GLN A 58 -7.35 3.39 -9.03
N ALA A 59 -6.90 4.62 -8.79
CA ALA A 59 -7.56 5.80 -9.32
C ALA A 59 -7.51 5.85 -10.84
N GLU A 60 -6.36 5.48 -11.43
CA GLU A 60 -6.22 5.40 -12.88
C GLU A 60 -7.18 4.38 -13.49
N LYS A 61 -7.30 3.21 -12.88
CA LYS A 61 -8.21 2.17 -13.36
C LYS A 61 -9.67 2.60 -13.24
N ALA A 62 -10.02 3.24 -12.13
CA ALA A 62 -11.37 3.75 -11.95
C ALA A 62 -11.70 4.81 -12.99
N ALA A 63 -10.75 5.69 -13.29
CA ALA A 63 -10.94 6.71 -14.32
C ALA A 63 -11.13 6.10 -15.69
N LYS A 64 -10.40 5.04 -16.02
CA LYS A 64 -10.55 4.34 -17.29
C LYS A 64 -11.89 3.65 -17.40
N GLU A 65 -12.34 3.03 -16.32
CA GLU A 65 -13.62 2.33 -16.29
C GLU A 65 -14.81 3.29 -16.33
N ALA A 66 -14.60 4.52 -15.87
CA ALA A 66 -15.65 5.52 -15.85
C ALA A 66 -15.97 6.12 -17.21
N LYS A 67 -15.19 5.82 -18.22
CA LYS A 67 -15.46 6.31 -19.58
C LYS A 67 -16.46 5.43 -20.32
#